data_3b352dab05c467787123736ca6638f35
#
_entry.id   3b352dab05c467787123736ca6638f35
#
_cell.length_a   1.000
_cell.length_b   1.000
_cell.length_c   1.000
_cell.angle_alpha   90.00
_cell.angle_beta   90.00
_cell.angle_gamma   90.00
#
_symmetry.space_group_name_H-M   'P 1'
#
loop_
_entity.id
_entity.type
_entity.pdbx_description
1 polymer ?
#
loop_
_entity_poly.entity_id
_entity_poly.type
_entity_poly.pdbx_seq_one_letter_code
_entity_poly.pdbx_strand_id
1 'polypeptide(L)'
;MPLAVGTKAPDFTLSTKTADGPKQNTLSDNFGKKNTLLLFFPMAFTGTCTTEMCEVSQGMNAYTNLNAAVYGISGDNPFAQEAWAQKEKISVPLLSDYEHEVAKAYDVMYDSFLPQMNLGMGGVPKRSAFIIDKDGVIQYAESNDDARQQPDFDKIKAKLMELK
;
A
#
# COMPACT_ATOMS: atom_id res chain seq x y z
N MET A 1 15.46 -1.46 -6.45
CA MET A 1 15.23 -0.08 -5.97
C MET A 1 13.82 0.35 -6.36
N PRO A 2 13.08 1.00 -5.46
CA PRO A 2 11.74 1.47 -5.84
C PRO A 2 11.82 2.53 -6.93
N LEU A 3 10.71 2.72 -7.65
CA LEU A 3 10.64 3.78 -8.64
C LEU A 3 10.93 5.14 -7.97
N ALA A 4 11.65 5.99 -8.68
CA ALA A 4 12.13 7.26 -8.13
C ALA A 4 11.05 8.34 -8.12
N VAL A 5 11.16 9.28 -7.19
CA VAL A 5 10.39 10.53 -7.19
C VAL A 5 10.60 11.23 -8.54
N GLY A 6 9.51 11.77 -9.09
CA GLY A 6 9.50 12.40 -10.41
C GLY A 6 9.11 11.48 -11.54
N THR A 7 9.05 10.16 -11.28
CA THR A 7 8.61 9.18 -12.28
C THR A 7 7.09 9.17 -12.36
N LYS A 8 6.56 8.99 -13.55
CA LYS A 8 5.12 8.77 -13.71
C LYS A 8 4.76 7.41 -13.11
N ALA A 9 3.77 7.41 -12.22
CA ALA A 9 3.35 6.17 -11.55
C ALA A 9 2.67 5.23 -12.56
N PRO A 10 3.07 3.95 -12.60
CA PRO A 10 2.33 2.97 -13.40
C PRO A 10 0.89 2.88 -12.93
N ASP A 11 -0.07 3.03 -13.85
CA ASP A 11 -1.48 2.87 -13.52
C ASP A 11 -1.80 1.40 -13.30
N PHE A 12 -2.88 1.15 -12.56
CA PHE A 12 -3.31 -0.22 -12.30
C PHE A 12 -4.79 -0.25 -11.97
N THR A 13 -5.37 -1.44 -12.13
CA THR A 13 -6.72 -1.76 -11.67
C THR A 13 -6.60 -3.04 -10.84
N LEU A 14 -6.93 -2.95 -9.55
CA LEU A 14 -6.82 -4.07 -8.62
C LEU A 14 -8.17 -4.33 -7.95
N SER A 15 -8.40 -5.60 -7.63
CA SER A 15 -9.64 -6.03 -7.00
C SER A 15 -9.57 -5.88 -5.48
N THR A 16 -10.72 -5.57 -4.90
CA THR A 16 -10.95 -5.57 -3.46
C THR A 16 -12.26 -6.29 -3.18
N LYS A 17 -12.42 -6.83 -1.97
CA LYS A 17 -13.67 -7.43 -1.55
C LYS A 17 -14.28 -6.58 -0.45
N THR A 18 -15.54 -6.21 -0.62
CA THR A 18 -16.29 -5.43 0.37
C THR A 18 -17.51 -6.20 0.82
N ALA A 19 -18.24 -5.68 1.81
CA ALA A 19 -19.51 -6.27 2.25
C ALA A 19 -20.51 -6.38 1.12
N ASP A 20 -20.42 -5.50 0.12
CA ASP A 20 -21.32 -5.48 -1.05
C ASP A 20 -20.82 -6.39 -2.19
N GLY A 21 -19.70 -7.06 -2.02
CA GLY A 21 -19.11 -7.95 -3.01
C GLY A 21 -17.78 -7.43 -3.55
N PRO A 22 -17.21 -8.14 -4.54
CA PRO A 22 -15.96 -7.71 -5.16
C PRO A 22 -16.13 -6.40 -5.93
N LYS A 23 -15.11 -5.55 -5.85
CA LYS A 23 -15.02 -4.27 -6.58
C LYS A 23 -13.64 -4.12 -7.16
N GLN A 24 -13.47 -3.20 -8.10
CA GLN A 24 -12.17 -2.85 -8.66
C GLN A 24 -11.87 -1.39 -8.39
N ASN A 25 -10.59 -1.11 -8.12
CA ASN A 25 -10.07 0.24 -7.93
C ASN A 25 -8.97 0.51 -8.96
N THR A 26 -9.10 1.62 -9.66
CA THR A 26 -8.12 2.07 -10.64
C THR A 26 -7.41 3.31 -10.09
N LEU A 27 -6.07 3.29 -10.08
CA LEU A 27 -5.28 4.40 -9.54
C LEU A 27 -5.63 5.72 -10.21
N SER A 28 -5.74 5.72 -11.53
CA SER A 28 -5.99 6.94 -12.31
C SER A 28 -7.35 7.59 -12.05
N ASP A 29 -8.27 6.89 -11.39
CA ASP A 29 -9.56 7.49 -11.00
C ASP A 29 -9.39 8.63 -9.99
N ASN A 30 -8.27 8.67 -9.28
CA ASN A 30 -7.95 9.74 -8.33
C ASN A 30 -7.27 10.94 -9.00
N PHE A 31 -6.78 10.79 -10.23
CA PHE A 31 -6.05 11.86 -10.92
C PHE A 31 -6.96 13.07 -11.16
N GLY A 32 -6.41 14.26 -10.91
CA GLY A 32 -7.17 15.51 -10.99
C GLY A 32 -8.07 15.78 -9.79
N LYS A 33 -8.16 14.87 -8.83
CA LYS A 33 -9.09 14.98 -7.69
C LYS A 33 -8.36 14.98 -6.35
N LYS A 34 -7.51 14.00 -6.10
CA LYS A 34 -6.81 13.83 -4.83
C LYS A 34 -5.46 13.15 -5.03
N ASN A 35 -4.60 13.32 -4.04
CA ASN A 35 -3.35 12.58 -3.98
C ASN A 35 -3.61 11.16 -3.48
N THR A 36 -2.72 10.23 -3.77
CA THR A 36 -2.87 8.83 -3.40
C THR A 36 -1.66 8.37 -2.62
N LEU A 37 -1.91 7.70 -1.48
CA LEU A 37 -0.88 7.01 -0.71
C LEU A 37 -1.05 5.51 -0.93
N LEU A 38 -0.03 4.87 -1.48
CA LEU A 38 0.03 3.42 -1.66
C LEU A 38 0.95 2.84 -0.59
N LEU A 39 0.43 1.87 0.16
CA LEU A 39 1.18 1.16 1.19
C LEU A 39 1.26 -0.31 0.78
N PHE A 40 2.41 -0.70 0.21
CA PHE A 40 2.67 -2.11 -0.09
C PHE A 40 3.10 -2.81 1.19
N PHE A 41 2.57 -3.99 1.43
CA PHE A 41 2.95 -4.81 2.57
C PHE A 41 3.07 -6.27 2.16
N PRO A 42 3.93 -7.05 2.85
CA PRO A 42 4.21 -8.42 2.43
C PRO A 42 3.02 -9.38 2.50
N MET A 43 2.29 -9.41 3.62
CA MET A 43 1.32 -10.47 3.84
C MET A 43 0.35 -10.15 4.96
N ALA A 44 -0.94 -10.38 4.72
CA ALA A 44 -1.98 -10.26 5.74
C ALA A 44 -1.72 -11.25 6.88
N PHE A 45 -2.28 -10.97 8.04
CA PHE A 45 -2.20 -11.78 9.26
C PHE A 45 -0.80 -11.84 9.91
N THR A 46 0.18 -11.07 9.40
CA THR A 46 1.50 -10.96 10.04
C THR A 46 1.55 -9.77 10.98
N GLY A 47 2.49 -9.81 11.96
CA GLY A 47 2.52 -8.84 13.07
C GLY A 47 2.70 -7.39 12.64
N THR A 48 3.78 -7.07 11.91
CA THR A 48 4.08 -5.70 11.50
C THR A 48 3.03 -5.17 10.52
N CYS A 49 2.55 -6.02 9.60
CA CYS A 49 1.50 -5.61 8.65
C CYS A 49 0.20 -5.26 9.37
N THR A 50 -0.17 -6.06 10.37
CA THR A 50 -1.35 -5.78 11.20
C THR A 50 -1.20 -4.46 11.96
N THR A 51 -0.05 -4.25 12.61
CA THR A 51 0.23 -3.02 13.35
C THR A 51 0.16 -1.81 12.42
N GLU A 52 0.80 -1.87 11.28
CA GLU A 52 0.81 -0.77 10.30
C GLU A 52 -0.61 -0.41 9.86
N MET A 53 -1.38 -1.39 9.40
CA MET A 53 -2.72 -1.14 8.86
C MET A 53 -3.70 -0.69 9.94
N CYS A 54 -3.57 -1.20 11.16
CA CYS A 54 -4.41 -0.76 12.28
C CYS A 54 -4.10 0.69 12.67
N GLU A 55 -2.83 1.07 12.75
CA GLU A 55 -2.43 2.44 13.06
C GLU A 55 -2.90 3.43 12.00
N VAL A 56 -2.72 3.09 10.71
CA VAL A 56 -3.19 3.93 9.61
C VAL A 56 -4.72 4.05 9.65
N SER A 57 -5.42 2.95 9.92
CA SER A 57 -6.89 2.95 10.00
C SER A 57 -7.40 3.87 11.10
N GLN A 58 -6.75 3.88 12.26
CA GLN A 58 -7.11 4.76 13.37
C GLN A 58 -6.87 6.23 13.02
N GLY A 59 -5.91 6.54 12.16
CA GLY A 59 -5.57 7.88 11.73
C GLY A 59 -6.14 8.30 10.38
N MET A 60 -7.12 7.57 9.83
CA MET A 60 -7.64 7.84 8.48
C MET A 60 -8.14 9.27 8.28
N ASN A 61 -8.71 9.89 9.31
CA ASN A 61 -9.18 11.26 9.20
C ASN A 61 -8.06 12.25 8.86
N ALA A 62 -6.84 12.00 9.33
CA ALA A 62 -5.70 12.85 9.00
C ALA A 62 -5.42 12.83 7.50
N TYR A 63 -5.48 11.66 6.88
CA TYR A 63 -5.25 11.52 5.42
C TYR A 63 -6.38 12.13 4.62
N THR A 64 -7.63 11.92 5.03
CA THR A 64 -8.79 12.55 4.40
C THR A 64 -8.68 14.07 4.44
N ASN A 65 -8.28 14.63 5.57
CA ASN A 65 -8.09 16.07 5.73
C ASN A 65 -6.94 16.60 4.87
N LEU A 66 -6.00 15.75 4.49
CA LEU A 66 -4.90 16.08 3.59
C LEU A 66 -5.26 15.84 2.11
N ASN A 67 -6.53 15.57 1.82
CA ASN A 67 -7.02 15.29 0.47
C ASN A 67 -6.30 14.09 -0.17
N ALA A 68 -6.13 13.02 0.60
CA ALA A 68 -5.43 11.82 0.16
C ALA A 68 -6.33 10.59 0.26
N ALA A 69 -6.30 9.76 -0.79
CA ALA A 69 -6.81 8.40 -0.76
C ALA A 69 -5.68 7.48 -0.30
N VAL A 70 -5.99 6.50 0.56
CA VAL A 70 -5.00 5.56 1.09
C VAL A 70 -5.42 4.15 0.69
N TYR A 71 -4.48 3.36 0.18
CA TYR A 71 -4.70 1.95 -0.15
C TYR A 71 -3.57 1.09 0.39
N GLY A 72 -3.92 -0.07 0.96
CA GLY A 72 -2.95 -1.11 1.27
C GLY A 72 -2.93 -2.13 0.14
N ILE A 73 -1.74 -2.54 -0.30
CA ILE A 73 -1.56 -3.46 -1.43
C ILE A 73 -0.70 -4.64 -1.01
N SER A 74 -1.19 -5.85 -1.21
CA SER A 74 -0.43 -7.09 -0.98
C SER A 74 -0.77 -8.12 -2.03
N GLY A 75 0.00 -9.22 -2.07
CA GLY A 75 -0.28 -10.34 -2.95
C GLY A 75 -1.34 -11.30 -2.43
N ASP A 76 -1.94 -11.03 -1.29
CA ASP A 76 -3.03 -11.84 -0.77
C ASP A 76 -4.27 -11.73 -1.66
N ASN A 77 -5.08 -12.80 -1.71
CA ASN A 77 -6.33 -12.73 -2.45
C ASN A 77 -7.34 -11.81 -1.74
N PRO A 78 -8.36 -11.29 -2.46
CA PRO A 78 -9.29 -10.34 -1.87
C PRO A 78 -10.08 -10.89 -0.69
N PHE A 79 -10.37 -12.18 -0.69
CA PHE A 79 -11.14 -12.81 0.39
C PHE A 79 -10.34 -12.88 1.69
N ALA A 80 -9.05 -13.22 1.59
CA ALA A 80 -8.14 -13.22 2.74
C ALA A 80 -7.96 -11.81 3.29
N GLN A 81 -7.81 -10.83 2.42
CA GLN A 81 -7.69 -9.43 2.83
C GLN A 81 -8.93 -8.94 3.57
N GLU A 82 -10.11 -9.29 3.08
CA GLU A 82 -11.38 -8.92 3.73
C GLU A 82 -11.49 -9.56 5.11
N ALA A 83 -11.21 -10.86 5.22
CA ALA A 83 -11.28 -11.58 6.50
C ALA A 83 -10.34 -10.95 7.53
N TRP A 84 -9.12 -10.60 7.09
CA TRP A 84 -8.14 -9.94 7.94
C TRP A 84 -8.62 -8.54 8.37
N ALA A 85 -9.13 -7.77 7.43
CA ALA A 85 -9.63 -6.42 7.71
C ALA A 85 -10.80 -6.46 8.70
N GLN A 86 -11.70 -7.43 8.57
CA GLN A 86 -12.82 -7.59 9.50
C GLN A 86 -12.34 -7.98 10.90
N LYS A 87 -11.41 -8.92 10.98
CA LYS A 87 -10.87 -9.39 12.25
C LYS A 87 -10.15 -8.28 13.01
N GLU A 88 -9.33 -7.49 12.32
CA GLU A 88 -8.48 -6.48 12.92
C GLU A 88 -9.09 -5.07 12.86
N LYS A 89 -10.29 -4.92 12.30
CA LYS A 89 -11.00 -3.65 12.14
C LYS A 89 -10.18 -2.64 11.32
N ILE A 90 -9.59 -3.13 10.23
CA ILE A 90 -8.82 -2.29 9.31
C ILE A 90 -9.80 -1.57 8.37
N SER A 91 -9.77 -0.25 8.35
CA SER A 91 -10.63 0.56 7.49
C SER A 91 -9.94 1.02 6.22
N VAL A 92 -8.61 0.88 6.13
CA VAL A 92 -7.88 1.17 4.90
C VAL A 92 -8.35 0.20 3.82
N PRO A 93 -8.80 0.68 2.65
CA PRO A 93 -9.11 -0.23 1.54
C PRO A 93 -7.90 -1.06 1.16
N LEU A 94 -8.09 -2.38 1.08
CA LEU A 94 -7.03 -3.32 0.73
C LEU A 94 -7.23 -3.80 -0.70
N LEU A 95 -6.19 -3.70 -1.51
CA LEU A 95 -6.22 -4.08 -2.92
C LEU A 95 -5.36 -5.32 -3.13
N SER A 96 -5.85 -6.25 -3.91
CA SER A 96 -5.17 -7.52 -4.18
C SER A 96 -4.32 -7.43 -5.43
N ASP A 97 -3.00 -7.50 -5.24
CA ASP A 97 -2.03 -7.65 -6.32
C ASP A 97 -1.61 -9.13 -6.38
N TYR A 98 -2.59 -10.01 -6.58
CA TYR A 98 -2.41 -11.45 -6.50
C TYR A 98 -1.32 -11.97 -7.44
N GLU A 99 -1.25 -11.41 -8.63
CA GLU A 99 -0.23 -11.79 -9.63
C GLU A 99 1.09 -11.04 -9.45
N HIS A 100 1.18 -10.14 -8.48
CA HIS A 100 2.38 -9.36 -8.16
C HIS A 100 2.85 -8.43 -9.29
N GLU A 101 1.98 -8.11 -10.23
CA GLU A 101 2.33 -7.26 -11.37
C GLU A 101 2.59 -5.82 -10.97
N VAL A 102 1.80 -5.29 -10.04
CA VAL A 102 1.96 -3.91 -9.58
C VAL A 102 3.22 -3.78 -8.72
N ALA A 103 3.47 -4.71 -7.81
CA ALA A 103 4.69 -4.70 -7.00
C ALA A 103 5.94 -4.78 -7.88
N LYS A 104 5.90 -5.56 -8.96
CA LYS A 104 6.98 -5.64 -9.94
C LYS A 104 7.14 -4.33 -10.70
N ALA A 105 6.03 -3.71 -11.13
CA ALA A 105 6.06 -2.45 -11.86
C ALA A 105 6.64 -1.32 -11.01
N TYR A 106 6.38 -1.33 -9.71
CA TYR A 106 6.92 -0.34 -8.77
C TYR A 106 8.30 -0.73 -8.22
N ASP A 107 8.80 -1.90 -8.62
CA ASP A 107 10.10 -2.45 -8.23
C ASP A 107 10.26 -2.60 -6.72
N VAL A 108 9.25 -3.21 -6.08
CA VAL A 108 9.20 -3.40 -4.63
C VAL A 108 8.90 -4.86 -4.27
N MET A 109 9.76 -5.78 -4.73
CA MET A 109 9.62 -7.20 -4.42
C MET A 109 10.77 -7.69 -3.57
N TYR A 110 10.47 -8.49 -2.53
CA TYR A 110 11.50 -9.22 -1.79
C TYR A 110 11.91 -10.47 -2.57
N ASP A 111 13.20 -10.76 -2.58
CA ASP A 111 13.69 -12.05 -3.05
C ASP A 111 13.34 -13.15 -2.05
N SER A 112 13.41 -12.84 -0.75
CA SER A 112 13.06 -13.76 0.32
C SER A 112 12.41 -12.99 1.47
N PHE A 113 11.24 -13.45 1.91
CA PHE A 113 10.51 -12.84 3.02
C PHE A 113 11.04 -13.38 4.34
N LEU A 114 11.51 -12.49 5.22
CA LEU A 114 12.04 -12.80 6.53
C LEU A 114 13.06 -13.96 6.45
N PRO A 115 14.19 -13.76 5.74
CA PRO A 115 15.15 -14.86 5.51
C PRO A 115 15.71 -15.46 6.81
N GLN A 116 15.80 -14.65 7.88
CA GLN A 116 16.25 -15.11 9.18
C GLN A 116 15.32 -16.15 9.82
N MET A 117 14.07 -16.22 9.38
CA MET A 117 13.09 -17.20 9.87
C MET A 117 12.98 -18.43 8.97
N ASN A 118 13.68 -18.42 7.85
CA ASN A 118 13.74 -19.52 6.90
C ASN A 118 12.36 -20.08 6.51
N LEU A 119 11.42 -19.19 6.19
CA LEU A 119 10.05 -19.58 5.87
C LEU A 119 9.88 -20.15 4.46
N GLY A 120 10.93 -20.10 3.63
CA GLY A 120 10.87 -20.60 2.27
C GLY A 120 9.95 -19.79 1.36
N MET A 121 9.67 -18.55 1.71
CA MET A 121 8.78 -17.68 0.93
C MET A 121 9.56 -16.54 0.29
N GLY A 122 9.39 -16.38 -1.02
CA GLY A 122 9.92 -15.27 -1.77
C GLY A 122 8.82 -14.63 -2.60
N GLY A 123 9.17 -13.59 -3.35
CA GLY A 123 8.23 -12.99 -4.28
C GLY A 123 7.06 -12.27 -3.63
N VAL A 124 7.21 -11.76 -2.41
CA VAL A 124 6.19 -10.93 -1.77
C VAL A 124 6.58 -9.45 -1.84
N PRO A 125 5.60 -8.52 -1.80
CA PRO A 125 5.93 -7.10 -1.86
C PRO A 125 6.78 -6.65 -0.67
N LYS A 126 7.75 -5.78 -0.94
CA LYS A 126 8.48 -5.09 0.12
C LYS A 126 7.55 -4.08 0.80
N ARG A 127 7.70 -3.95 2.13
CA ARG A 127 7.01 -2.90 2.86
C ARG A 127 7.47 -1.55 2.33
N SER A 128 6.58 -0.87 1.62
CA SER A 128 6.92 0.32 0.84
C SER A 128 5.80 1.33 0.89
N ALA A 129 6.13 2.61 0.70
CA ALA A 129 5.15 3.68 0.63
C ALA A 129 5.43 4.57 -0.56
N PHE A 130 4.40 4.90 -1.32
CA PHE A 130 4.47 5.84 -2.44
C PHE A 130 3.38 6.88 -2.30
N ILE A 131 3.71 8.14 -2.54
CA ILE A 131 2.70 9.19 -2.72
C ILE A 131 2.69 9.56 -4.20
N ILE A 132 1.50 9.52 -4.78
CA ILE A 132 1.27 9.88 -6.17
C ILE A 132 0.36 11.09 -6.19
N ASP A 133 0.79 12.14 -6.88
CA ASP A 133 0.03 13.39 -6.93
C ASP A 133 -1.14 13.33 -7.92
N LYS A 134 -1.86 14.43 -8.03
CA LYS A 134 -3.03 14.53 -8.91
C LYS A 134 -2.68 14.44 -10.40
N ASP A 135 -1.42 14.62 -10.76
CA ASP A 135 -0.94 14.49 -12.13
C ASP A 135 -0.41 13.09 -12.44
N GLY A 136 -0.45 12.18 -11.46
CA GLY A 136 0.03 10.82 -11.63
C GLY A 136 1.52 10.66 -11.47
N VAL A 137 2.20 11.62 -10.82
CA VAL A 137 3.65 11.60 -10.63
C VAL A 137 3.97 11.19 -9.20
N ILE A 138 4.98 10.33 -9.05
CA ILE A 138 5.48 9.89 -7.75
C ILE A 138 6.18 11.08 -7.06
N GLN A 139 5.69 11.46 -5.89
CA GLN A 139 6.26 12.57 -5.10
C GLN A 139 6.96 12.09 -3.84
N TYR A 140 6.79 10.82 -3.47
CA TYR A 140 7.44 10.21 -2.33
C TYR A 140 7.60 8.71 -2.60
N ALA A 141 8.76 8.18 -2.27
CA ALA A 141 9.03 6.75 -2.42
C ALA A 141 9.93 6.29 -1.27
N GLU A 142 9.46 5.28 -0.55
CA GLU A 142 10.22 4.65 0.53
C GLU A 142 10.01 3.14 0.45
N SER A 143 11.09 2.37 0.57
CA SER A 143 11.03 0.91 0.58
C SER A 143 12.01 0.40 1.63
N ASN A 144 11.55 -0.54 2.45
CA ASN A 144 12.37 -1.12 3.52
C ASN A 144 12.83 -2.53 3.15
N ASP A 145 14.12 -2.77 3.27
CA ASP A 145 14.68 -4.12 3.11
C ASP A 145 14.33 -5.02 4.30
N ASP A 146 14.06 -4.43 5.45
CA ASP A 146 13.60 -5.15 6.64
C ASP A 146 12.08 -5.03 6.74
N ALA A 147 11.38 -6.14 6.55
CA ALA A 147 9.93 -6.20 6.58
C ALA A 147 9.32 -5.86 7.95
N ARG A 148 10.13 -5.81 9.00
CA ARG A 148 9.71 -5.46 10.36
C ARG A 148 9.65 -3.96 10.59
N GLN A 149 10.18 -3.14 9.67
CA GLN A 149 10.19 -1.69 9.80
C GLN A 149 9.05 -1.07 9.00
N GLN A 150 8.27 -0.23 9.67
CA GLN A 150 7.19 0.52 9.04
C GLN A 150 7.74 1.74 8.30
N PRO A 151 6.98 2.27 7.31
CA PRO A 151 7.32 3.54 6.67
C PRO A 151 7.37 4.70 7.68
N ASP A 152 8.05 5.77 7.30
CA ASP A 152 8.11 7.00 8.08
C ASP A 152 6.84 7.82 7.83
N PHE A 153 5.82 7.58 8.64
CA PHE A 153 4.52 8.24 8.45
C PHE A 153 4.55 9.74 8.71
N ASP A 154 5.49 10.22 9.51
CA ASP A 154 5.64 11.67 9.73
C ASP A 154 6.09 12.37 8.44
N LYS A 155 7.06 11.78 7.73
CA LYS A 155 7.50 12.29 6.42
C LYS A 155 6.39 12.19 5.38
N ILE A 156 5.63 11.09 5.40
CA ILE A 156 4.50 10.90 4.49
C ILE A 156 3.46 12.00 4.67
N LYS A 157 3.06 12.26 5.92
CA LYS A 157 2.07 13.31 6.23
C LYS A 157 2.59 14.69 5.86
N ALA A 158 3.87 14.97 6.13
CA ALA A 158 4.48 16.25 5.75
C ALA A 158 4.44 16.46 4.23
N LYS A 159 4.77 15.44 3.45
CA LYS A 159 4.72 15.53 2.00
C LYS A 159 3.28 15.71 1.49
N LEU A 160 2.32 15.00 2.05
CA LEU A 160 0.91 15.16 1.68
C LEU A 160 0.42 16.58 1.99
N MET A 161 0.89 17.19 3.07
CA MET A 161 0.54 18.56 3.41
C MET A 161 1.10 19.55 2.37
N GLU A 162 2.31 19.32 1.87
CA GLU A 162 2.87 20.15 0.79
C GLU A 162 2.06 20.05 -0.50
N LEU A 163 1.51 18.85 -0.78
CA LEU A 163 0.79 18.58 -2.03
C LEU A 163 -0.69 18.93 -1.97
N LYS A 164 -1.22 19.18 -0.79
CA LYS A 164 -2.64 19.40 -0.54
C LYS A 164 -3.27 20.53 -1.39
#